data_0e9f48088e970333ce35aef05873fff0
#
_entry.id   0e9f48088e970333ce35aef05873fff0
#
_cell.length_a   1.000
_cell.length_b   1.000
_cell.length_c   1.000
_cell.angle_alpha   90.00
_cell.angle_beta   90.00
_cell.angle_gamma   90.00
#
_symmetry.space_group_name_H-M   'P 1'
#
loop_
_entity.id
_entity.type
_entity.pdbx_description
1 polymer ?
#
loop_
_entity_poly.entity_id
_entity_poly.type
_entity_poly.pdbx_seq_one_letter_code
_entity_poly.pdbx_strand_id
1 'polypeptide(L)'
;MTRLLVHIATAPEDPTRLALGLLVARTARAQGHDVDVFLAGDAVHILRSEKRDTVQGLGTGNANEHWAELQQSGARLFASKRSVDAREIVPEDGVELALPERLVELIMGADRVVTY
;
A
#
# COMPACT_ATOMS: atom_id res chain seq x y z
N MET A 1 -13.76 12.39 -11.17
CA MET A 1 -12.47 12.10 -10.55
C MET A 1 -12.09 10.67 -10.82
N THR A 2 -10.83 10.42 -11.05
CA THR A 2 -10.34 9.09 -11.34
C THR A 2 -9.95 8.37 -10.05
N ARG A 3 -10.35 7.11 -9.93
CA ARG A 3 -9.96 6.26 -8.80
C ARG A 3 -8.87 5.29 -9.25
N LEU A 4 -7.74 5.34 -8.56
CA LEU A 4 -6.59 4.48 -8.81
C LEU A 4 -6.44 3.47 -7.67
N LEU A 5 -6.31 2.20 -8.02
CA LEU A 5 -5.90 1.17 -7.07
C LEU A 5 -4.42 0.85 -7.30
N VAL A 6 -3.63 1.03 -6.26
CA VAL A 6 -2.22 0.62 -6.25
C VAL A 6 -2.11 -0.65 -5.41
N HIS A 7 -1.92 -1.78 -6.09
CA HIS A 7 -1.81 -3.10 -5.47
C HIS A 7 -0.33 -3.46 -5.33
N ILE A 8 0.14 -3.67 -4.12
CA ILE A 8 1.56 -3.92 -3.84
C ILE A 8 1.71 -5.29 -3.17
N ALA A 9 2.44 -6.18 -3.82
CA ALA A 9 2.77 -7.51 -3.30
C ALA A 9 4.28 -7.71 -3.09
N THR A 10 5.08 -6.72 -3.46
CA THR A 10 6.54 -6.78 -3.37
C THR A 10 7.00 -6.82 -1.91
N ALA A 11 7.93 -7.72 -1.61
CA ALA A 11 8.52 -7.85 -0.29
C ALA A 11 9.46 -6.68 0.04
N PRO A 12 9.67 -6.36 1.34
CA PRO A 12 10.64 -5.34 1.75
C PRO A 12 12.07 -5.59 1.28
N GLU A 13 12.41 -6.84 0.94
CA GLU A 13 13.71 -7.24 0.40
C GLU A 13 13.96 -6.67 -1.01
N ASP A 14 12.92 -6.19 -1.69
CA ASP A 14 13.03 -5.39 -2.90
C ASP A 14 12.54 -3.96 -2.58
N PRO A 15 13.36 -3.17 -1.87
CA PRO A 15 12.92 -1.89 -1.33
C PRO A 15 12.63 -0.85 -2.42
N THR A 16 13.36 -0.88 -3.52
CA THR A 16 13.17 0.08 -4.61
C THR A 16 11.78 -0.07 -5.23
N ARG A 17 11.36 -1.31 -5.50
CA ARG A 17 10.07 -1.57 -6.12
C ARG A 17 8.91 -1.30 -5.16
N LEU A 18 9.04 -1.70 -3.90
CA LEU A 18 8.01 -1.45 -2.90
C LEU A 18 7.82 0.05 -2.68
N ALA A 19 8.92 0.78 -2.50
CA ALA A 19 8.87 2.23 -2.33
C ALA A 19 8.30 2.93 -3.58
N LEU A 20 8.59 2.40 -4.78
CA LEU A 20 8.04 2.95 -6.02
C LEU A 20 6.51 2.89 -6.02
N GLY A 21 5.94 1.76 -5.62
CA GLY A 21 4.47 1.64 -5.55
C GLY A 21 3.86 2.67 -4.60
N LEU A 22 4.45 2.86 -3.43
CA LEU A 22 4.00 3.86 -2.48
C LEU A 22 4.19 5.29 -3.00
N LEU A 23 5.29 5.54 -3.70
CA LEU A 23 5.56 6.84 -4.30
C LEU A 23 4.52 7.19 -5.38
N VAL A 24 4.17 6.22 -6.24
CA VAL A 24 3.15 6.40 -7.27
C VAL A 24 1.79 6.71 -6.63
N ALA A 25 1.41 5.96 -5.59
CA ALA A 25 0.17 6.19 -4.86
C ALA A 25 0.12 7.61 -4.27
N ARG A 26 1.18 8.01 -3.59
CA ARG A 26 1.31 9.33 -2.99
C ARG A 26 1.22 10.44 -4.03
N THR A 27 1.91 10.26 -5.16
CA THR A 27 1.94 11.23 -6.24
C THR A 27 0.56 11.40 -6.87
N ALA A 28 -0.13 10.29 -7.14
CA ALA A 28 -1.49 10.33 -7.69
C ALA A 28 -2.45 11.06 -6.74
N ARG A 29 -2.33 10.81 -5.44
CA ARG A 29 -3.16 11.49 -4.46
C ARG A 29 -2.89 12.99 -4.42
N ALA A 30 -1.63 13.39 -4.52
CA ALA A 30 -1.24 14.80 -4.55
C ALA A 30 -1.77 15.51 -5.82
N GLN A 31 -1.97 14.77 -6.90
CA GLN A 31 -2.55 15.28 -8.15
C GLN A 31 -4.08 15.32 -8.13
N GLY A 32 -4.71 14.96 -7.02
CA GLY A 32 -6.15 15.08 -6.84
C GLY A 32 -6.97 13.85 -7.21
N HIS A 33 -6.34 12.72 -7.47
CA HIS A 33 -7.06 11.46 -7.72
C HIS A 33 -7.46 10.79 -6.41
N ASP A 34 -8.55 10.04 -6.45
CA ASP A 34 -8.88 9.12 -5.36
C ASP A 34 -7.96 7.91 -5.45
N VAL A 35 -7.34 7.54 -4.35
CA VAL A 35 -6.34 6.46 -4.33
C VAL A 35 -6.66 5.46 -3.23
N ASP A 36 -6.64 4.19 -3.61
CA ASP A 36 -6.65 3.06 -2.70
C ASP A 36 -5.30 2.35 -2.80
N VAL A 37 -4.72 2.00 -1.66
CA VAL A 37 -3.49 1.19 -1.58
C VAL A 37 -3.85 -0.14 -0.95
N PHE A 38 -3.48 -1.24 -1.61
CA PHE A 38 -3.72 -2.59 -1.11
C PHE A 38 -2.41 -3.34 -0.98
N LEU A 39 -2.06 -3.70 0.26
CA LEU A 39 -0.87 -4.48 0.54
C LEU A 39 -1.24 -5.97 0.60
N ALA A 40 -0.53 -6.79 -0.16
CA ALA A 40 -0.75 -8.23 -0.22
C ALA A 40 0.57 -9.00 -0.06
N GLY A 41 0.47 -10.28 0.33
CA GLY A 41 1.65 -11.12 0.47
C GLY A 41 2.68 -10.49 1.40
N ASP A 42 3.95 -10.57 1.03
CA ASP A 42 5.05 -10.09 1.86
C ASP A 42 5.09 -8.56 2.01
N ALA A 43 4.35 -7.81 1.20
CA ALA A 43 4.25 -6.36 1.37
C ALA A 43 3.62 -5.98 2.72
N VAL A 44 2.80 -6.84 3.32
CA VAL A 44 2.15 -6.54 4.60
C VAL A 44 3.13 -6.39 5.77
N HIS A 45 4.40 -6.81 5.60
CA HIS A 45 5.43 -6.58 6.62
C HIS A 45 5.67 -5.10 6.90
N ILE A 46 5.34 -4.19 5.98
CA ILE A 46 5.49 -2.75 6.21
C ILE A 46 4.42 -2.17 7.16
N LEU A 47 3.43 -2.96 7.55
CA LEU A 47 2.52 -2.56 8.63
C LEU A 47 3.24 -2.46 9.98
N ARG A 48 4.39 -3.11 10.11
CA ARG A 48 5.29 -2.88 11.24
C ARG A 48 6.13 -1.63 10.95
N SER A 49 6.00 -0.60 11.77
CA SER A 49 6.66 0.68 11.53
C SER A 49 8.19 0.55 11.49
N GLU A 50 8.76 -0.30 12.35
CA GLU A 50 10.20 -0.54 12.36
C GLU A 50 10.69 -1.21 11.07
N LYS A 51 9.89 -2.09 10.48
CA LYS A 51 10.23 -2.70 9.20
C LYS A 51 10.07 -1.70 8.05
N ARG A 52 8.97 -0.95 8.07
CA ARG A 52 8.70 0.08 7.06
C ARG A 52 9.83 1.12 6.99
N ASP A 53 10.37 1.50 8.14
CA ASP A 53 11.46 2.49 8.21
C ASP A 53 12.75 2.00 7.53
N THR A 54 12.96 0.68 7.44
CA THR A 54 14.13 0.10 6.77
C THR A 54 14.00 0.07 5.25
N VAL A 55 12.82 0.32 4.69
CA VAL A 55 12.60 0.23 3.24
C VAL A 55 12.99 1.54 2.59
N GLN A 56 14.23 1.58 2.10
CA GLN A 56 14.79 2.73 1.39
C GLN A 56 15.07 2.34 -0.05
N GLY A 57 14.32 2.91 -0.99
CA GLY A 57 14.49 2.64 -2.41
C GLY A 57 15.63 3.45 -3.02
N LEU A 58 16.25 2.89 -4.04
CA LEU A 58 17.23 3.62 -4.85
C LEU A 58 16.47 4.50 -5.84
N GLY A 59 16.44 5.80 -5.56
CA GLY A 59 15.72 6.77 -6.39
C GLY A 59 14.21 6.79 -6.19
N THR A 60 13.66 5.97 -5.27
CA THR A 60 12.22 5.87 -5.02
C THR A 60 11.82 6.27 -3.61
N GLY A 61 12.78 6.68 -2.79
CA GLY A 61 12.52 7.25 -1.48
C GLY A 61 12.31 6.23 -0.37
N ASN A 62 11.86 6.73 0.77
CA ASN A 62 11.66 5.94 1.99
C ASN A 62 10.20 5.56 2.15
N ALA A 63 9.92 4.29 2.39
CA ALA A 63 8.55 3.79 2.52
C ALA A 63 7.80 4.44 3.67
N ASN A 64 8.49 4.74 4.78
CA ASN A 64 7.84 5.34 5.94
C ASN A 64 7.38 6.79 5.65
N GLU A 65 8.18 7.55 4.91
CA GLU A 65 7.80 8.89 4.48
C GLU A 65 6.57 8.86 3.56
N HIS A 66 6.56 7.96 2.59
CA HIS A 66 5.43 7.81 1.67
C HIS A 66 4.17 7.38 2.42
N TRP A 67 4.30 6.45 3.36
CA TRP A 67 3.19 5.93 4.15
C TRP A 67 2.56 7.04 5.00
N ALA A 68 3.40 7.84 5.66
CA ALA A 68 2.92 8.95 6.47
C ALA A 68 2.12 9.96 5.64
N GLU A 69 2.60 10.29 4.45
CA GLU A 69 1.87 11.18 3.53
C GLU A 69 0.54 10.57 3.08
N LEU A 70 0.53 9.29 2.78
CA LEU A 70 -0.70 8.59 2.39
C LEU A 70 -1.73 8.59 3.51
N GLN A 71 -1.30 8.35 4.75
CA GLN A 71 -2.18 8.38 5.93
C GLN A 71 -2.85 9.75 6.11
N GLN A 72 -2.14 10.82 5.80
CA GLN A 72 -2.64 12.20 5.96
C GLN A 72 -3.46 12.68 4.77
N SER A 73 -3.35 12.01 3.63
CA SER A 73 -3.88 12.51 2.36
C SER A 73 -5.35 12.18 2.10
N GLY A 74 -5.93 11.30 2.90
CA GLY A 74 -7.27 10.77 2.65
C GLY A 74 -7.29 9.55 1.72
N ALA A 75 -6.13 9.00 1.35
CA ALA A 75 -6.07 7.73 0.64
C ALA A 75 -6.63 6.61 1.53
N ARG A 76 -7.34 5.66 0.93
CA ARG A 76 -7.80 4.48 1.67
C ARG A 76 -6.70 3.42 1.65
N LEU A 77 -6.41 2.87 2.82
CA LEU A 77 -5.32 1.90 2.99
C LEU A 77 -5.89 0.55 3.40
N PHE A 78 -5.50 -0.48 2.67
CA PHE A 78 -5.97 -1.85 2.86
C PHE A 78 -4.80 -2.81 2.98
N ALA A 79 -5.03 -3.93 3.66
CA ALA A 79 -4.08 -5.04 3.69
C ALA A 79 -4.83 -6.36 3.63
N SER A 80 -4.25 -7.33 2.95
CA SER A 80 -4.79 -8.68 2.87
C SER A 80 -4.87 -9.30 4.27
N LYS A 81 -6.08 -9.61 4.71
CA LYS A 81 -6.29 -10.25 6.00
C LYS A 81 -5.58 -11.61 6.07
N ARG A 82 -5.65 -12.39 4.99
CA ARG A 82 -5.00 -13.71 4.92
C ARG A 82 -3.48 -13.59 5.06
N SER A 83 -2.88 -12.58 4.41
CA SER A 83 -1.44 -12.35 4.49
C SER A 83 -1.01 -11.88 5.87
N VAL A 84 -1.79 -11.01 6.49
CA VAL A 84 -1.54 -10.50 7.85
C VAL A 84 -1.66 -11.62 8.87
N ASP A 85 -2.72 -12.43 8.79
CA ASP A 85 -2.94 -13.54 9.72
C ASP A 85 -1.84 -14.61 9.60
N ALA A 86 -1.46 -14.96 8.38
CA ALA A 86 -0.41 -15.96 8.14
C ALA A 86 0.95 -15.55 8.71
N ARG A 87 1.20 -14.24 8.85
CA ARG A 87 2.47 -13.68 9.33
C ARG A 87 2.37 -13.15 10.76
N GLU A 88 1.21 -13.31 11.39
CA GLU A 88 0.94 -12.87 12.77
C GLU A 88 1.32 -11.39 12.97
N ILE A 89 0.97 -10.55 11.97
CA ILE A 89 1.23 -9.12 12.03
C ILE A 89 0.05 -8.44 12.73
N VAL A 90 0.35 -7.55 13.68
CA VAL A 90 -0.67 -6.71 14.32
C VAL A 90 -0.97 -5.55 13.37
N PRO A 91 -2.22 -5.40 12.90
CA PRO A 91 -2.56 -4.30 12.02
C PRO A 91 -2.53 -2.97 12.77
N GLU A 92 -2.17 -1.91 12.08
CA GLU A 92 -2.21 -0.56 12.64
C GLU A 92 -3.53 0.12 12.31
N ASP A 93 -3.86 1.16 13.09
CA ASP A 93 -5.08 1.94 12.88
C ASP A 93 -5.06 2.62 11.51
N GLY A 94 -6.24 2.74 10.90
CA GLY A 94 -6.37 3.38 9.60
C GLY A 94 -6.15 2.43 8.41
N VAL A 95 -5.87 1.16 8.67
CA VAL A 95 -5.74 0.14 7.61
C VAL A 95 -6.88 -0.86 7.74
N GLU A 96 -7.67 -0.99 6.68
CA GLU A 96 -8.74 -1.99 6.63
C GLU A 96 -8.16 -3.35 6.24
N LEU A 97 -8.39 -4.37 7.05
CA LEU A 97 -8.05 -5.74 6.68
C LEU A 97 -9.13 -6.27 5.74
N ALA A 98 -8.71 -6.86 4.63
CA ALA A 98 -9.61 -7.23 3.55
C ALA A 98 -9.39 -8.66 3.09
N LEU A 99 -10.51 -9.37 2.91
CA LEU A 99 -10.53 -10.69 2.27
C LEU A 99 -10.46 -10.53 0.74
N PRO A 100 -10.19 -11.62 -0.01
CA PRO A 100 -10.11 -11.55 -1.48
C PRO A 100 -11.34 -10.93 -2.14
N GLU A 101 -12.54 -11.16 -1.58
CA GLU A 101 -13.79 -10.59 -2.11
C GLU A 101 -13.73 -9.06 -2.11
N ARG A 102 -13.17 -8.48 -1.06
CA ARG A 102 -13.02 -7.02 -0.95
C ARG A 102 -12.02 -6.49 -1.97
N LEU A 103 -10.92 -7.21 -2.19
CA LEU A 103 -9.95 -6.83 -3.22
C LEU A 103 -10.59 -6.81 -4.60
N VAL A 104 -11.39 -7.82 -4.92
CA VAL A 104 -12.11 -7.86 -6.21
C VAL A 104 -13.06 -6.67 -6.33
N GLU A 105 -13.80 -6.33 -5.27
CA GLU A 105 -14.64 -5.12 -5.28
C GLU A 105 -13.85 -3.85 -5.58
N LEU A 106 -12.67 -3.71 -4.96
CA LEU A 106 -11.81 -2.55 -5.18
C LEU A 106 -11.28 -2.51 -6.62
N ILE A 107 -10.91 -3.66 -7.17
CA ILE A 107 -10.45 -3.77 -8.56
C ILE A 107 -11.58 -3.36 -9.52
N MET A 108 -12.75 -3.91 -9.32
CA MET A 108 -13.88 -3.64 -10.21
C MET A 108 -14.40 -2.21 -10.10
N GLY A 109 -14.22 -1.59 -8.95
CA GLY A 109 -14.62 -0.20 -8.71
C GLY A 109 -13.58 0.84 -9.10
N ALA A 110 -12.35 0.44 -9.45
CA ALA A 110 -11.29 1.35 -9.82
C ALA A 110 -11.36 1.70 -11.31
N ASP A 111 -10.98 2.93 -11.65
CA ASP A 111 -10.81 3.33 -13.05
C ASP A 111 -9.50 2.80 -13.62
N ARG A 112 -8.48 2.71 -12.80
CA ARG A 112 -7.16 2.17 -13.16
C ARG A 112 -6.61 1.33 -12.03
N VAL A 113 -5.85 0.29 -12.38
CA VAL A 113 -5.15 -0.58 -11.42
C VAL A 113 -3.71 -0.69 -11.84
N VAL A 114 -2.79 -0.47 -10.90
CA VAL A 114 -1.37 -0.74 -11.11
C VAL A 114 -0.90 -1.70 -10.02
N THR A 115 0.04 -2.57 -10.37
CA THR A 115 0.57 -3.60 -9.47
C THR A 115 2.09 -3.53 -9.39
N TYR A 116 2.58 -3.60 -8.19
CA TYR A 116 4.01 -3.62 -7.91
C TYR A 116 4.41 -4.84 -7.10
#